data_143b59debaf29dce790efd5f7a5979f8
#
_entry.id   143b59debaf29dce790efd5f7a5979f8
#
_cell.length_a   1.000
_cell.length_b   1.000
_cell.length_c   1.000
_cell.angle_alpha   90.00
_cell.angle_beta   90.00
_cell.angle_gamma   90.00
#
_symmetry.space_group_name_H-M   'P 1'
#
loop_
_entity.id
_entity.type
_entity.pdbx_description
1 polymer ?
#
loop_
_entity_poly.entity_id
_entity_poly.type
_entity_poly.pdbx_seq_one_letter_code
_entity_poly.pdbx_strand_id
1 'polypeptide(L)'
;MLMWICPNCGREFKRVNQSHYCGKAPASIDEYILKQEKNIQSTLFSLKNTIHDAIPEAEETIAWSMPTWKKKGNIIHFAVSKNHIGVYVGQEAVLFFNERLKGVETYNGVIRLKLNQEIPLSLISDIAKWNYTMDQMD
;
A
#
# COMPACT_ATOMS: atom_id res chain seq x y z
N MET A 1 -2.47 20.74 -31.37
CA MET A 1 -1.43 20.28 -30.49
C MET A 1 -1.36 18.78 -30.51
N LEU A 2 -0.21 18.24 -30.84
CA LEU A 2 -0.05 16.78 -30.92
C LEU A 2 0.17 16.19 -29.53
N MET A 3 -0.62 15.21 -29.20
CA MET A 3 -0.45 14.42 -27.96
C MET A 3 0.37 13.20 -28.32
N TRP A 4 1.24 12.82 -27.40
CA TRP A 4 1.99 11.58 -27.55
C TRP A 4 1.23 10.45 -26.88
N ILE A 5 1.06 9.35 -27.59
CA ILE A 5 0.41 8.15 -27.07
C ILE A 5 1.50 7.10 -26.81
N CYS A 6 1.63 6.67 -25.56
CA CYS A 6 2.62 5.66 -25.23
C CYS A 6 2.28 4.32 -25.87
N PRO A 7 3.19 3.73 -26.68
CA PRO A 7 2.88 2.47 -27.36
C PRO A 7 2.74 1.28 -26.41
N ASN A 8 3.23 1.38 -25.18
CA ASN A 8 3.14 0.29 -24.22
C ASN A 8 1.85 0.31 -23.40
N CYS A 9 1.41 1.48 -22.94
CA CYS A 9 0.25 1.58 -22.04
C CYS A 9 -0.94 2.31 -22.67
N GLY A 10 -0.77 2.94 -23.82
CA GLY A 10 -1.85 3.63 -24.54
C GLY A 10 -2.29 4.94 -23.93
N ARG A 11 -1.62 5.42 -22.89
CA ARG A 11 -1.96 6.71 -22.27
C ARG A 11 -1.44 7.87 -23.11
N GLU A 12 -2.18 8.98 -23.06
CA GLU A 12 -1.82 10.21 -23.76
C GLU A 12 -1.07 11.16 -22.84
N PHE A 13 -0.04 11.80 -23.40
CA PHE A 13 0.80 12.76 -22.66
C PHE A 13 1.04 13.99 -23.54
N LYS A 14 1.24 15.13 -22.91
CA LYS A 14 1.53 16.38 -23.61
C LYS A 14 2.94 16.41 -24.20
N ARG A 15 3.86 15.65 -23.61
CA ARG A 15 5.26 15.60 -24.08
C ARG A 15 5.59 14.24 -24.66
N VAL A 16 6.32 14.24 -25.77
CA VAL A 16 6.83 13.02 -26.38
C VAL A 16 7.80 12.32 -25.41
N ASN A 17 7.64 11.02 -25.27
CA ASN A 17 8.48 10.19 -24.38
C ASN A 17 8.47 10.67 -22.92
N GLN A 18 7.33 11.20 -22.48
CA GLN A 18 7.20 11.64 -21.10
C GLN A 18 7.41 10.49 -20.12
N SER A 19 8.25 10.70 -19.12
CA SER A 19 8.47 9.74 -18.07
C SER A 19 7.18 9.48 -17.29
N HIS A 20 6.84 8.22 -17.12
CA HIS A 20 5.61 7.83 -16.41
C HIS A 20 5.68 6.36 -16.02
N TYR A 21 4.78 5.94 -15.16
CA TYR A 21 4.59 4.52 -14.87
C TYR A 21 3.92 3.87 -16.07
N CYS A 22 4.67 3.08 -16.82
CA CYS A 22 4.28 2.59 -18.14
C CYS A 22 3.50 1.27 -18.09
N GLY A 23 2.85 0.99 -17.00
CA GLY A 23 1.97 -0.17 -16.89
C GLY A 23 0.52 0.28 -16.77
N LYS A 24 -0.39 -0.61 -17.12
CA LYS A 24 -1.77 -0.42 -16.77
C LYS A 24 -1.88 -0.47 -15.25
N ALA A 25 -2.58 0.47 -14.63
CA ALA A 25 -2.82 0.42 -13.19
C ALA A 25 -3.51 -0.90 -12.84
N PRO A 26 -3.11 -1.60 -11.76
CA PRO A 26 -3.77 -2.83 -11.38
C PRO A 26 -5.25 -2.57 -11.07
N ALA A 27 -6.11 -3.52 -11.43
CA ALA A 27 -7.55 -3.40 -11.21
C ALA A 27 -7.95 -3.87 -9.80
N SER A 28 -7.09 -4.63 -9.12
CA SER A 28 -7.36 -5.17 -7.80
C SER A 28 -6.06 -5.35 -7.01
N ILE A 29 -6.22 -5.57 -5.71
CA ILE A 29 -5.07 -5.86 -4.84
C ILE A 29 -4.40 -7.17 -5.26
N ASP A 30 -5.18 -8.19 -5.59
CA ASP A 30 -4.63 -9.46 -6.07
C ASP A 30 -3.81 -9.28 -7.34
N GLU A 31 -4.32 -8.50 -8.29
CA GLU A 31 -3.58 -8.21 -9.52
C GLU A 31 -2.28 -7.47 -9.22
N TYR A 32 -2.31 -6.52 -8.29
CA TYR A 32 -1.10 -5.82 -7.86
C TYR A 32 -0.06 -6.81 -7.33
N ILE A 33 -0.48 -7.74 -6.46
CA ILE A 33 0.44 -8.71 -5.86
C ILE A 33 1.00 -9.65 -6.92
N LEU A 34 0.17 -10.12 -7.84
CA LEU A 34 0.60 -11.06 -8.87
C LEU A 34 1.58 -10.47 -9.86
N LYS A 35 1.68 -9.14 -9.93
CA LYS A 35 2.68 -8.45 -10.76
C LYS A 35 4.02 -8.29 -10.05
N GLN A 36 4.11 -8.64 -8.77
CA GLN A 36 5.36 -8.57 -8.02
C GLN A 36 6.18 -9.84 -8.23
N GLU A 37 7.46 -9.78 -7.81
CA GLU A 37 8.32 -10.96 -7.89
C GLU A 37 7.74 -12.12 -7.09
N LYS A 38 7.90 -13.33 -7.62
CA LYS A 38 7.31 -14.54 -7.01
C LYS A 38 7.73 -14.74 -5.56
N ASN A 39 8.98 -14.42 -5.24
CA ASN A 39 9.52 -14.67 -3.89
C ASN A 39 8.89 -13.79 -2.81
N ILE A 40 8.19 -12.72 -3.17
CA ILE A 40 7.53 -11.85 -2.20
C ILE A 40 6.01 -11.96 -2.23
N GLN A 41 5.45 -12.66 -3.20
CA GLN A 41 3.98 -12.73 -3.34
C GLN A 41 3.32 -13.35 -2.10
N SER A 42 3.85 -14.42 -1.53
CA SER A 42 3.24 -15.02 -0.35
C SER A 42 3.26 -14.08 0.85
N THR A 43 4.33 -13.32 1.01
CA THR A 43 4.42 -12.29 2.05
C THR A 43 3.35 -11.22 1.85
N LEU A 44 3.14 -10.79 0.62
CA LEU A 44 2.14 -9.77 0.31
C LEU A 44 0.72 -10.29 0.50
N PHE A 45 0.45 -11.54 0.17
CA PHE A 45 -0.85 -12.15 0.45
C PHE A 45 -1.09 -12.29 1.96
N SER A 46 -0.07 -12.62 2.73
CA SER A 46 -0.18 -12.64 4.19
C SER A 46 -0.52 -11.27 4.74
N LEU A 47 0.14 -10.23 4.22
CA LEU A 47 -0.13 -8.85 4.61
C LEU A 47 -1.57 -8.44 4.25
N LYS A 48 -1.98 -8.74 3.02
CA LYS A 48 -3.35 -8.48 2.56
C LYS A 48 -4.38 -9.16 3.47
N ASN A 49 -4.19 -10.45 3.72
CA ASN A 49 -5.13 -11.23 4.52
C ASN A 49 -5.19 -10.73 5.96
N THR A 50 -4.05 -10.32 6.52
CA THR A 50 -3.99 -9.76 7.87
C THR A 50 -4.80 -8.46 7.96
N ILE A 51 -4.63 -7.57 6.98
CA ILE A 51 -5.38 -6.31 6.97
C ILE A 51 -6.88 -6.59 6.74
N HIS A 52 -7.21 -7.45 5.79
CA HIS A 52 -8.61 -7.81 5.51
C HIS A 52 -9.29 -8.36 6.77
N ASP A 53 -8.63 -9.29 7.46
CA ASP A 53 -9.21 -9.90 8.66
C ASP A 53 -9.35 -8.89 9.81
N ALA A 54 -8.45 -7.91 9.87
CA ALA A 54 -8.50 -6.87 10.90
C ALA A 54 -9.66 -5.89 10.67
N ILE A 55 -9.95 -5.57 9.42
CA ILE A 55 -10.97 -4.56 9.05
C ILE A 55 -11.85 -5.09 7.91
N PRO A 56 -12.63 -6.16 8.15
CA PRO A 56 -13.36 -6.83 7.07
C PRO A 56 -14.45 -5.96 6.43
N GLU A 57 -14.88 -4.91 7.09
CA GLU A 57 -15.89 -3.99 6.56
C GLU A 57 -15.31 -2.89 5.68
N ALA A 58 -13.98 -2.76 5.63
CA ALA A 58 -13.34 -1.79 4.76
C ALA A 58 -13.37 -2.26 3.31
N GLU A 59 -13.53 -1.32 2.40
CA GLU A 59 -13.49 -1.61 0.96
C GLU A 59 -12.05 -1.75 0.49
N GLU A 60 -11.76 -2.84 -0.22
CA GLU A 60 -10.46 -3.04 -0.86
C GLU A 60 -10.47 -2.38 -2.23
N THR A 61 -9.46 -1.60 -2.53
CA THR A 61 -9.37 -0.88 -3.81
C THR A 61 -7.92 -0.60 -4.16
N ILE A 62 -7.72 0.03 -5.30
CA ILE A 62 -6.43 0.56 -5.71
C ILE A 62 -6.55 2.09 -5.73
N ALA A 63 -5.72 2.77 -4.96
CA ALA A 63 -5.62 4.22 -4.96
C ALA A 63 -4.14 4.60 -5.10
N TRP A 64 -3.85 5.56 -5.95
CA TRP A 64 -2.47 5.95 -6.28
C TRP A 64 -1.61 4.75 -6.70
N SER A 65 -2.21 3.82 -7.44
CA SER A 65 -1.59 2.57 -7.90
C SER A 65 -1.14 1.64 -6.78
N MET A 66 -1.70 1.77 -5.57
CA MET A 66 -1.36 0.97 -4.40
C MET A 66 -2.57 0.22 -3.85
N PRO A 67 -2.37 -1.00 -3.31
CA PRO A 67 -3.39 -1.63 -2.49
C PRO A 67 -3.85 -0.72 -1.37
N THR A 68 -5.16 -0.56 -1.25
CA THR A 68 -5.76 0.41 -0.35
C THR A 68 -7.01 -0.17 0.29
N TRP A 69 -7.21 0.10 1.57
CA TRP A 69 -8.45 -0.18 2.30
C TRP A 69 -9.06 1.14 2.70
N LYS A 70 -10.34 1.32 2.40
CA LYS A 70 -11.04 2.57 2.71
C LYS A 70 -12.44 2.29 3.25
N LYS A 71 -13.01 3.26 3.95
CA LYS A 71 -14.42 3.27 4.37
C LYS A 71 -14.98 4.67 4.14
N LYS A 72 -14.84 5.59 5.08
CA LYS A 72 -15.13 7.02 4.84
C LYS A 72 -13.98 7.66 4.08
N GLY A 73 -12.76 7.40 4.54
CA GLY A 73 -11.54 7.82 3.88
C GLY A 73 -10.59 6.65 3.73
N ASN A 74 -9.41 6.91 3.27
CA ASN A 74 -8.36 5.91 3.14
C ASN A 74 -7.85 5.53 4.52
N ILE A 75 -7.81 4.25 4.82
CA ILE A 75 -7.44 3.72 6.14
C ILE A 75 -5.98 3.31 6.16
N ILE A 76 -5.58 2.49 5.19
CA ILE A 76 -4.23 1.95 5.13
C ILE A 76 -3.91 1.58 3.68
N HIS A 77 -2.66 1.76 3.31
CA HIS A 77 -2.13 1.37 2.01
C HIS A 77 -0.85 0.60 2.18
N PHE A 78 -0.44 -0.17 1.16
CA PHE A 78 0.94 -0.63 1.11
C PHE A 78 1.45 -0.55 -0.32
N ALA A 79 2.77 -0.50 -0.46
CA ALA A 79 3.42 -0.50 -1.77
C ALA A 79 4.76 -1.20 -1.66
N VAL A 80 5.12 -1.92 -2.72
CA VAL A 80 6.42 -2.60 -2.82
C VAL A 80 7.41 -1.65 -3.47
N SER A 81 8.55 -1.47 -2.82
CA SER A 81 9.72 -0.80 -3.38
C SER A 81 10.83 -1.81 -3.58
N LYS A 82 11.93 -1.38 -4.17
CA LYS A 82 13.03 -2.26 -4.55
C LYS A 82 13.52 -3.16 -3.41
N ASN A 83 13.64 -2.61 -2.20
CA ASN A 83 14.23 -3.32 -1.06
C ASN A 83 13.32 -3.41 0.15
N HIS A 84 12.09 -2.91 0.05
CA HIS A 84 11.20 -2.88 1.22
C HIS A 84 9.73 -2.79 0.79
N ILE A 85 8.86 -3.04 1.76
CA ILE A 85 7.43 -2.78 1.64
C ILE A 85 7.12 -1.55 2.49
N GLY A 86 6.52 -0.53 1.89
CA GLY A 86 6.03 0.63 2.64
C GLY A 86 4.59 0.41 3.04
N VAL A 87 4.28 0.53 4.33
CA VAL A 87 2.91 0.49 4.82
C VAL A 87 2.53 1.89 5.26
N TYR A 88 1.57 2.47 4.58
CA TYR A 88 1.17 3.87 4.75
C TYR A 88 0.05 3.94 5.76
N VAL A 89 0.39 4.30 6.99
CA VAL A 89 -0.55 4.28 8.11
C VAL A 89 -0.88 5.67 8.66
N GLY A 90 -0.11 6.68 8.27
CA GLY A 90 -0.28 8.04 8.76
C GLY A 90 0.53 8.31 10.01
N GLN A 91 0.90 9.58 10.18
CA GLN A 91 1.79 9.99 11.28
C GLN A 91 1.14 9.79 12.65
N GLU A 92 -0.17 9.97 12.76
CA GLU A 92 -0.87 9.78 14.03
C GLU A 92 -0.76 8.33 14.52
N ALA A 93 -0.90 7.37 13.60
CA ALA A 93 -0.74 5.95 13.95
C ALA A 93 0.70 5.64 14.37
N VAL A 94 1.68 6.20 13.67
CA VAL A 94 3.09 6.02 14.02
C VAL A 94 3.34 6.53 15.44
N LEU A 95 2.79 7.68 15.79
CA LEU A 95 2.94 8.23 17.14
C LEU A 95 2.23 7.39 18.20
N PHE A 96 1.02 6.95 17.90
CA PHE A 96 0.24 6.12 18.82
C PHE A 96 0.91 4.79 19.12
N PHE A 97 1.46 4.14 18.10
CA PHE A 97 2.12 2.84 18.22
C PHE A 97 3.63 2.94 18.41
N ASN A 98 4.14 4.11 18.79
CA ASN A 98 5.55 4.41 18.91
C ASN A 98 6.35 3.34 19.67
N GLU A 99 5.83 2.86 20.80
CA GLU A 99 6.52 1.85 21.61
C GLU A 99 6.67 0.53 20.86
N ARG A 100 5.64 0.13 20.13
CA ARG A 100 5.66 -1.13 19.36
C ARG A 100 6.44 -1.01 18.06
N LEU A 101 6.77 0.22 17.65
CA LEU A 101 7.53 0.47 16.42
C LEU A 101 9.03 0.64 16.68
N LYS A 102 9.48 0.43 17.93
CA LYS A 102 10.91 0.47 18.23
C LYS A 102 11.64 -0.58 17.39
N GLY A 103 12.73 -0.15 16.73
CA GLY A 103 13.48 -1.01 15.83
C GLY A 103 12.89 -1.14 14.43
N VAL A 104 11.74 -0.53 14.18
CA VAL A 104 11.13 -0.52 12.84
C VAL A 104 11.34 0.86 12.23
N GLU A 105 11.82 0.88 10.99
CA GLU A 105 12.06 2.13 10.28
C GLU A 105 10.73 2.78 9.89
N THR A 106 10.59 4.08 10.18
CA THR A 106 9.41 4.84 9.76
C THR A 106 9.83 6.18 9.18
N TYR A 107 9.00 6.72 8.28
CA TYR A 107 9.23 8.02 7.69
C TYR A 107 7.90 8.63 7.23
N ASN A 108 7.56 9.81 7.77
CA ASN A 108 6.35 10.56 7.38
C ASN A 108 5.07 9.72 7.36
N GLY A 109 4.86 8.90 8.39
CA GLY A 109 3.65 8.07 8.46
C GLY A 109 3.72 6.79 7.65
N VAL A 110 4.89 6.43 7.15
CA VAL A 110 5.12 5.19 6.40
C VAL A 110 6.01 4.27 7.22
N ILE A 111 5.57 3.04 7.42
CA ILE A 111 6.38 1.99 8.05
C ILE A 111 7.13 1.28 6.94
N ARG A 112 8.43 1.18 7.05
CA ARG A 112 9.28 0.51 6.05
C ARG A 112 9.66 -0.87 6.56
N LEU A 113 9.15 -1.89 5.88
CA LEU A 113 9.43 -3.28 6.22
C LEU A 113 10.43 -3.86 5.23
N LYS A 114 11.56 -4.33 5.75
CA LYS A 114 12.59 -4.92 4.89
C LYS A 114 12.13 -6.27 4.37
N LEU A 115 12.37 -6.54 3.08
CA LEU A 115 11.91 -7.76 2.43
C LEU A 115 12.54 -9.03 3.01
N ASN A 116 13.74 -8.92 3.60
CA ASN A 116 14.45 -10.06 4.16
C ASN A 116 14.21 -10.28 5.65
N GLN A 117 13.20 -9.61 6.21
CA GLN A 117 12.87 -9.74 7.62
C GLN A 117 11.43 -10.19 7.79
N GLU A 118 11.12 -10.78 8.93
CA GLU A 118 9.76 -11.17 9.27
C GLU A 118 8.89 -9.93 9.40
N ILE A 119 7.69 -9.99 8.82
CA ILE A 119 6.75 -8.87 8.88
C ILE A 119 5.95 -8.94 10.20
N PRO A 120 5.85 -7.83 10.94
CA PRO A 120 5.11 -7.81 12.21
C PRO A 120 3.60 -7.76 11.96
N LEU A 121 3.01 -8.88 11.54
CA LEU A 121 1.61 -8.93 11.14
C LEU A 121 0.64 -8.54 12.26
N SER A 122 0.93 -8.95 13.49
CA SER A 122 0.09 -8.58 14.64
C SER A 122 0.03 -7.07 14.84
N LEU A 123 1.18 -6.41 14.72
CA LEU A 123 1.26 -4.95 14.81
C LEU A 123 0.48 -4.28 13.68
N ILE A 124 0.65 -4.76 12.46
CA ILE A 124 -0.09 -4.23 11.29
C ILE A 124 -1.60 -4.38 11.49
N SER A 125 -2.03 -5.54 11.98
CA SER A 125 -3.44 -5.78 12.31
C SER A 125 -3.97 -4.75 13.30
N ASP A 126 -3.25 -4.50 14.37
CA ASP A 126 -3.67 -3.55 15.40
C ASP A 126 -3.70 -2.12 14.88
N ILE A 127 -2.72 -1.75 14.06
CA ILE A 127 -2.69 -0.42 13.44
C ILE A 127 -3.89 -0.24 12.50
N ALA A 128 -4.20 -1.25 11.69
CA ALA A 128 -5.34 -1.19 10.79
C ALA A 128 -6.65 -1.01 11.56
N LYS A 129 -6.84 -1.74 12.65
CA LYS A 129 -8.01 -1.62 13.51
C LYS A 129 -8.12 -0.22 14.13
N TRP A 130 -7.02 0.31 14.60
CA TRP A 130 -6.99 1.64 15.20
C TRP A 130 -7.35 2.71 14.14
N ASN A 131 -6.74 2.62 12.96
CA ASN A 131 -7.03 3.55 11.87
C ASN A 131 -8.49 3.47 11.43
N TYR A 132 -9.03 2.27 11.35
CA TYR A 132 -10.45 2.08 11.01
C TYR A 132 -11.36 2.77 12.03
N THR A 133 -11.07 2.58 13.32
CA THR A 133 -11.83 3.20 14.40
C THR A 133 -11.79 4.73 14.28
N MET A 134 -10.61 5.29 14.06
CA MET A 134 -10.46 6.74 13.91
C MET A 134 -11.22 7.26 12.67
N ASP A 135 -11.19 6.52 11.57
CA ASP A 135 -11.94 6.88 10.36
C ASP A 135 -13.45 6.93 10.63
N GLN A 136 -13.98 6.00 11.42
CA GLN A 136 -15.41 5.96 11.75
C GLN A 136 -15.82 7.07 12.71
N MET A 137 -14.91 7.62 13.48
CA MET A 137 -15.18 8.68 14.44
C MET A 137 -15.26 10.07 13.81
N ASP A 138 -14.80 10.23 12.60
CA ASP A 138 -14.81 11.52 11.88
C ASP A 138 -16.15 11.82 11.23
#